data_88cfd117675993e4da945b0154a4a2a2
#
_entry.id   88cfd117675993e4da945b0154a4a2a2
#
_cell.length_a   1.000
_cell.length_b   1.000
_cell.length_c   1.000
_cell.angle_alpha   90.00
_cell.angle_beta   90.00
_cell.angle_gamma   90.00
#
_symmetry.space_group_name_H-M   'P 1'
#
loop_
_entity.id
_entity.type
_entity.pdbx_description
1 polymer ?
#
loop_
_entity_poly.entity_id
_entity_poly.type
_entity_poly.pdbx_seq_one_letter_code
_entity_poly.pdbx_strand_id
1 'polypeptide(L)'
;MRSTFSGLNTMVRGVFANQLSLDTVGHNITNASTEGYSRQSVNQAATRAQEVPSLYGNVLVGSGVDAMSLQRARNIYADKQYWAETSTHEYYKAEQVNYDKLEAIFDDSDDTGIKNAVDEFYKAWSSLSKDASADSTRVTVIEKGNIFVDKMSTAASQLQEQITAQYDDIRVHLSTINDINDQIVELNKNIMGAEAVGASANDLRDQRDLLVDKLSTYMNLNVYEDDKGMYTIVSNGISMVNGINKLTLEMSDPYANADYGLNDYTIQIKESGIAFIPQNGALKAELDTIAEDKGYIDKLADMAAFMMTTFNTMHQQGAGIDGTDGNIGPYQNNTSYTGPTYGINFFGDNNTVYTWDNTNHCVVATEYTDATIQRSLDYTTAVVNGTTVYTPRVNISGTVNTTTNLKGINILNAMGINSKLTATGGTSLVAARKLSVEQKVSDTGAYENDYQVRADGTKDGTNAVNLSSLFNLASQNVSSTATVKYNGTTVDMNSRSINDISLNAYYQSVMSQLGTDAASVDTKESAQDDLITQIVNWRSSTSGVDWNEELTNMITFQKGYSACSRCLTTMDEMLDRLINSTGVVGR
;
A
#
# COMPACT_ATOMS: atom_id res chain seq x y z
N MET A 1 43.01 -25.11 61.43
CA MET A 1 43.48 -23.77 61.79
C MET A 1 43.20 -22.81 60.67
N ARG A 2 42.50 -21.69 60.97
CA ARG A 2 42.32 -20.65 59.97
C ARG A 2 43.65 -20.01 59.63
N SER A 3 44.02 -19.91 58.37
CA SER A 3 45.24 -19.22 57.94
C SER A 3 45.18 -17.76 58.43
N THR A 4 46.26 -17.23 58.97
CA THR A 4 46.41 -15.79 59.33
C THR A 4 46.14 -14.87 58.14
N PHE A 5 46.32 -15.39 56.92
CA PHE A 5 46.03 -14.70 55.67
C PHE A 5 44.56 -14.72 55.24
N SER A 6 43.64 -15.41 55.95
CA SER A 6 42.24 -15.54 55.53
C SER A 6 41.49 -14.21 55.55
N GLY A 7 41.82 -13.33 56.50
CA GLY A 7 41.25 -11.97 56.56
C GLY A 7 41.72 -11.09 55.41
N LEU A 8 43.03 -11.17 55.08
CA LEU A 8 43.61 -10.48 53.94
C LEU A 8 42.92 -10.89 52.64
N ASN A 9 42.73 -12.21 52.41
CA ASN A 9 42.06 -12.71 51.24
C ASN A 9 40.60 -12.27 51.14
N THR A 10 39.88 -12.15 52.29
CA THR A 10 38.52 -11.60 52.36
C THR A 10 38.48 -10.12 51.91
N MET A 11 39.43 -9.30 52.33
CA MET A 11 39.52 -7.92 51.94
C MET A 11 39.92 -7.73 50.47
N VAL A 12 40.87 -8.54 49.97
CA VAL A 12 41.27 -8.56 48.56
C VAL A 12 40.08 -8.85 47.67
N ARG A 13 39.27 -9.87 47.97
CA ARG A 13 38.03 -10.18 47.26
C ARG A 13 37.05 -9.01 47.27
N GLY A 14 36.88 -8.34 48.42
CA GLY A 14 36.05 -7.15 48.54
C GLY A 14 36.55 -5.97 47.70
N VAL A 15 37.87 -5.76 47.62
CA VAL A 15 38.50 -4.75 46.73
C VAL A 15 38.18 -5.06 45.27
N PHE A 16 38.42 -6.29 44.81
CA PHE A 16 38.15 -6.68 43.41
C PHE A 16 36.67 -6.58 43.05
N ALA A 17 35.74 -6.99 43.93
CA ALA A 17 34.29 -6.90 43.65
C ALA A 17 33.85 -5.44 43.55
N ASN A 18 34.30 -4.53 44.45
CA ASN A 18 33.97 -3.11 44.38
C ASN A 18 34.61 -2.42 43.16
N GLN A 19 35.86 -2.82 42.78
CA GLN A 19 36.50 -2.28 41.58
C GLN A 19 35.74 -2.65 40.32
N LEU A 20 35.40 -3.94 40.15
CA LEU A 20 34.60 -4.38 38.98
C LEU A 20 33.22 -3.68 38.93
N SER A 21 32.58 -3.47 40.08
CA SER A 21 31.33 -2.72 40.16
C SER A 21 31.51 -1.24 39.79
N LEU A 22 32.62 -0.60 40.18
CA LEU A 22 32.96 0.76 39.80
C LEU A 22 33.17 0.90 38.28
N ASP A 23 33.92 -0.04 37.70
CA ASP A 23 34.20 -0.08 36.28
C ASP A 23 32.90 -0.27 35.49
N THR A 24 32.00 -1.14 35.98
CA THR A 24 30.66 -1.38 35.37
C THR A 24 29.77 -0.13 35.44
N VAL A 25 29.73 0.57 36.58
CA VAL A 25 28.98 1.83 36.73
C VAL A 25 29.55 2.91 35.81
N GLY A 26 30.88 3.00 35.70
CA GLY A 26 31.53 3.90 34.74
C GLY A 26 31.13 3.60 33.29
N HIS A 27 31.07 2.30 32.95
CA HIS A 27 30.62 1.85 31.64
C HIS A 27 29.16 2.19 31.39
N ASN A 28 28.24 1.98 32.36
CA ASN A 28 26.83 2.37 32.26
C ASN A 28 26.68 3.87 32.02
N ILE A 29 27.39 4.72 32.79
CA ILE A 29 27.33 6.17 32.68
C ILE A 29 27.81 6.63 31.29
N THR A 30 28.90 6.10 30.79
CA THR A 30 29.46 6.49 29.49
C THR A 30 28.58 6.08 28.31
N ASN A 31 27.81 5.01 28.47
CA ASN A 31 26.91 4.47 27.44
C ASN A 31 25.43 4.78 27.67
N ALA A 32 25.09 5.62 28.67
CA ALA A 32 23.70 5.94 28.99
C ALA A 32 22.88 6.53 27.83
N SER A 33 23.54 7.20 26.87
CA SER A 33 22.95 7.76 25.65
C SER A 33 23.19 6.91 24.40
N THR A 34 23.82 5.75 24.53
CA THR A 34 24.05 4.84 23.38
C THR A 34 22.78 4.05 23.09
N GLU A 35 22.31 4.14 21.85
CA GLU A 35 21.11 3.41 21.40
C GLU A 35 21.29 1.90 21.56
N GLY A 36 20.26 1.23 22.10
CA GLY A 36 20.27 -0.22 22.32
C GLY A 36 21.08 -0.69 23.51
N TYR A 37 21.82 0.21 24.23
CA TYR A 37 22.59 -0.17 25.41
C TYR A 37 21.68 -0.59 26.56
N SER A 38 22.01 -1.71 27.20
CA SER A 38 21.32 -2.21 28.39
C SER A 38 22.20 -2.04 29.62
N ARG A 39 21.62 -1.49 30.71
CA ARG A 39 22.27 -1.37 32.01
C ARG A 39 22.89 -2.69 32.44
N GLN A 40 24.15 -2.67 32.86
CA GLN A 40 24.87 -3.86 33.35
C GLN A 40 25.08 -3.78 34.86
N SER A 41 25.04 -4.91 35.51
CA SER A 41 25.28 -5.03 36.95
C SER A 41 26.16 -6.26 37.27
N VAL A 42 26.99 -6.11 38.28
CA VAL A 42 27.84 -7.20 38.79
C VAL A 42 27.03 -8.04 39.76
N ASN A 43 26.80 -9.32 39.40
CA ASN A 43 26.19 -10.27 40.31
C ASN A 43 27.22 -10.73 41.36
N GLN A 44 27.03 -10.29 42.62
CA GLN A 44 27.91 -10.59 43.74
C GLN A 44 27.28 -11.69 44.62
N ALA A 45 28.06 -12.70 44.96
CA ALA A 45 27.63 -13.76 45.87
C ALA A 45 28.62 -13.92 47.03
N ALA A 46 28.07 -14.22 48.23
CA ALA A 46 28.88 -14.59 49.36
C ALA A 46 29.63 -15.90 49.07
N THR A 47 30.92 -15.92 49.35
CA THR A 47 31.73 -17.13 49.20
C THR A 47 31.29 -18.21 50.18
N ARG A 48 31.57 -19.46 49.85
CA ARG A 48 31.26 -20.59 50.75
C ARG A 48 31.92 -20.38 52.10
N ALA A 49 31.13 -20.44 53.17
CA ALA A 49 31.62 -20.33 54.55
C ALA A 49 32.56 -21.50 54.89
N GLN A 50 33.62 -21.18 55.59
CA GLN A 50 34.60 -22.18 56.09
C GLN A 50 34.28 -22.56 57.51
N GLU A 51 34.35 -23.85 57.81
CA GLU A 51 34.24 -24.34 59.17
C GLU A 51 35.49 -23.98 59.99
N VAL A 52 35.29 -23.33 61.12
CA VAL A 52 36.35 -23.01 62.09
C VAL A 52 36.00 -23.70 63.41
N PRO A 53 36.90 -24.59 63.92
CA PRO A 53 36.72 -25.18 65.25
C PRO A 53 36.76 -24.11 66.32
N SER A 54 35.76 -24.12 67.25
CA SER A 54 35.72 -23.26 68.42
C SER A 54 35.53 -24.13 69.67
N LEU A 55 35.72 -23.55 70.86
CA LEU A 55 35.53 -24.22 72.16
C LEU A 55 34.10 -24.77 72.38
N TYR A 56 33.13 -24.30 71.64
CA TYR A 56 31.72 -24.66 71.77
C TYR A 56 31.15 -25.34 70.51
N GLY A 57 31.99 -25.87 69.62
CA GLY A 57 31.61 -26.52 68.36
C GLY A 57 32.16 -25.81 67.12
N ASN A 58 31.85 -26.35 65.93
CA ASN A 58 32.27 -25.78 64.67
C ASN A 58 31.44 -24.56 64.31
N VAL A 59 32.07 -23.44 64.01
CA VAL A 59 31.43 -22.19 63.58
C VAL A 59 31.73 -22.00 62.10
N LEU A 60 30.66 -21.69 61.30
CA LEU A 60 30.78 -21.34 59.89
C LEU A 60 31.12 -19.86 59.77
N VAL A 61 32.27 -19.52 59.22
CA VAL A 61 32.74 -18.14 59.02
C VAL A 61 32.83 -17.85 57.54
N GLY A 62 32.15 -16.80 57.07
CA GLY A 62 32.23 -16.33 55.70
C GLY A 62 33.64 -15.91 55.27
N SER A 63 34.00 -16.11 54.02
CA SER A 63 35.35 -15.82 53.47
C SER A 63 35.34 -14.69 52.42
N GLY A 64 34.29 -13.87 52.41
CA GLY A 64 34.22 -12.70 51.54
C GLY A 64 33.12 -12.79 50.46
N VAL A 65 33.28 -12.03 49.40
CA VAL A 65 32.38 -11.90 48.25
C VAL A 65 33.16 -12.28 46.97
N ASP A 66 32.46 -12.96 46.08
CA ASP A 66 32.92 -13.22 44.71
C ASP A 66 31.99 -12.49 43.71
N ALA A 67 32.59 -11.87 42.69
CA ALA A 67 31.88 -11.40 41.51
C ALA A 67 31.67 -12.61 40.60
N MET A 68 30.43 -13.07 40.49
CA MET A 68 30.09 -14.31 39.78
C MET A 68 29.89 -14.09 38.28
N SER A 69 29.24 -13.00 37.88
CA SER A 69 28.96 -12.67 36.50
C SER A 69 28.59 -11.19 36.33
N LEU A 70 28.75 -10.70 35.11
CA LEU A 70 28.23 -9.41 34.67
C LEU A 70 26.93 -9.66 33.92
N GLN A 71 25.81 -9.10 34.40
CA GLN A 71 24.49 -9.35 33.85
C GLN A 71 23.88 -8.07 33.31
N ARG A 72 23.12 -8.20 32.19
CA ARG A 72 22.29 -7.12 31.63
C ARG A 72 20.94 -7.05 32.32
N ALA A 73 20.47 -5.85 32.60
CA ALA A 73 19.11 -5.61 33.06
C ALA A 73 18.18 -5.56 31.83
N ARG A 74 17.59 -6.70 31.44
CA ARG A 74 16.74 -6.79 30.27
C ARG A 74 15.52 -7.67 30.51
N ASN A 75 14.39 -7.31 29.89
CA ASN A 75 13.14 -8.05 29.95
C ASN A 75 12.76 -8.56 28.56
N ILE A 76 12.99 -9.86 28.31
CA ILE A 76 12.70 -10.50 27.03
C ILE A 76 11.22 -10.48 26.62
N TYR A 77 10.30 -10.36 27.59
CA TYR A 77 8.88 -10.26 27.29
C TYR A 77 8.54 -8.88 26.74
N ALA A 78 9.14 -7.82 27.29
CA ALA A 78 9.01 -6.47 26.78
C ALA A 78 9.64 -6.35 25.38
N ASP A 79 10.77 -7.02 25.13
CA ASP A 79 11.41 -7.05 23.82
C ASP A 79 10.53 -7.74 22.77
N LYS A 80 9.97 -8.91 23.09
CA LYS A 80 9.06 -9.63 22.17
C LYS A 80 7.80 -8.83 21.87
N GLN A 81 7.27 -8.13 22.85
CA GLN A 81 6.12 -7.26 22.64
C GLN A 81 6.50 -6.07 21.78
N TYR A 82 7.66 -5.45 22.03
CA TYR A 82 8.18 -4.37 21.21
C TYR A 82 8.31 -4.78 19.73
N TRP A 83 8.92 -5.93 19.45
CA TRP A 83 9.07 -6.41 18.06
C TRP A 83 7.73 -6.67 17.38
N ALA A 84 6.76 -7.22 18.10
CA ALA A 84 5.43 -7.49 17.55
C ALA A 84 4.68 -6.19 17.24
N GLU A 85 4.69 -5.22 18.18
CA GLU A 85 3.97 -3.96 18.03
C GLU A 85 4.68 -3.01 17.04
N THR A 86 6.03 -3.03 16.99
CA THR A 86 6.80 -2.26 16.00
C THR A 86 6.45 -2.69 14.58
N SER A 87 6.35 -4.00 14.34
CA SER A 87 5.94 -4.47 13.01
C SER A 87 4.52 -4.04 12.63
N THR A 88 3.61 -3.95 13.59
CA THR A 88 2.23 -3.47 13.37
C THR A 88 2.18 -1.96 13.15
N HIS A 89 2.97 -1.21 13.89
CA HIS A 89 3.08 0.24 13.74
C HIS A 89 3.63 0.61 12.36
N GLU A 90 4.75 0.00 11.94
CA GLU A 90 5.35 0.29 10.65
C GLU A 90 4.45 -0.17 9.47
N TYR A 91 3.60 -1.18 9.69
CA TYR A 91 2.56 -1.54 8.73
C TYR A 91 1.56 -0.38 8.54
N TYR A 92 0.93 0.12 9.61
CA TYR A 92 -0.06 1.20 9.49
C TYR A 92 0.57 2.53 9.04
N LYS A 93 1.79 2.81 9.43
CA LYS A 93 2.52 3.99 8.99
C LYS A 93 2.82 3.97 7.49
N ALA A 94 3.18 2.83 6.93
CA ALA A 94 3.38 2.69 5.49
C ALA A 94 2.05 2.79 4.74
N GLU A 95 0.96 2.19 5.27
CA GLU A 95 -0.40 2.39 4.73
C GLU A 95 -0.81 3.87 4.74
N GLN A 96 -0.59 4.60 5.85
CA GLN A 96 -0.92 6.02 5.96
C GLN A 96 -0.21 6.84 4.87
N VAL A 97 1.11 6.62 4.70
CA VAL A 97 1.88 7.29 3.64
C VAL A 97 1.32 7.00 2.25
N ASN A 98 0.79 5.79 2.02
CA ASN A 98 0.14 5.44 0.75
C ASN A 98 -1.18 6.21 0.56
N TYR A 99 -2.02 6.26 1.60
CA TYR A 99 -3.29 7.01 1.53
C TYR A 99 -3.06 8.50 1.34
N ASP A 100 -2.05 9.11 1.96
CA ASP A 100 -1.66 10.51 1.74
C ASP A 100 -1.32 10.77 0.26
N LYS A 101 -0.61 9.84 -0.39
CA LYS A 101 -0.29 9.91 -1.82
C LYS A 101 -1.54 9.73 -2.68
N LEU A 102 -2.42 8.77 -2.35
CA LEU A 102 -3.69 8.57 -3.05
C LEU A 102 -4.58 9.82 -2.95
N GLU A 103 -4.70 10.42 -1.76
CA GLU A 103 -5.43 11.68 -1.59
C GLU A 103 -4.84 12.81 -2.45
N ALA A 104 -3.52 12.87 -2.60
CA ALA A 104 -2.87 13.86 -3.47
C ALA A 104 -3.13 13.61 -4.97
N ILE A 105 -3.20 12.34 -5.41
CA ILE A 105 -3.53 11.99 -6.80
C ILE A 105 -5.00 12.33 -7.13
N PHE A 106 -5.90 12.09 -6.19
CA PHE A 106 -7.34 12.33 -6.33
C PHE A 106 -7.79 13.68 -5.74
N ASP A 107 -6.86 14.62 -5.53
CA ASP A 107 -7.20 15.92 -4.96
C ASP A 107 -8.19 16.69 -5.83
N ASP A 108 -9.40 16.86 -5.28
CA ASP A 108 -10.51 17.62 -5.86
C ASP A 108 -10.73 18.98 -5.15
N SER A 109 -9.79 19.40 -4.29
CA SER A 109 -9.91 20.64 -3.51
C SER A 109 -9.88 21.91 -4.38
N ASP A 110 -9.15 21.83 -5.51
CA ASP A 110 -9.09 22.87 -6.51
C ASP A 110 -9.98 22.50 -7.73
N ASP A 111 -10.42 23.48 -8.51
CA ASP A 111 -11.20 23.29 -9.75
C ASP A 111 -10.43 22.53 -10.85
N THR A 112 -9.45 21.70 -10.49
CA THR A 112 -8.56 20.97 -11.40
C THR A 112 -8.67 19.45 -11.34
N GLY A 113 -9.39 18.89 -10.37
CA GLY A 113 -9.53 17.45 -10.16
C GLY A 113 -10.41 16.72 -11.18
N ILE A 114 -10.49 15.39 -11.02
CA ILE A 114 -11.37 14.52 -11.85
C ILE A 114 -12.83 14.92 -11.68
N LYS A 115 -13.27 15.22 -10.46
CA LYS A 115 -14.64 15.67 -10.16
C LYS A 115 -15.04 16.86 -10.98
N ASN A 116 -14.18 17.88 -11.02
CA ASN A 116 -14.43 19.08 -11.81
C ASN A 116 -14.48 18.77 -13.31
N ALA A 117 -13.61 17.90 -13.81
CA ALA A 117 -13.64 17.49 -15.22
C ALA A 117 -14.97 16.80 -15.59
N VAL A 118 -15.48 15.92 -14.72
CA VAL A 118 -16.79 15.27 -14.87
C VAL A 118 -17.92 16.31 -14.87
N ASP A 119 -17.92 17.23 -13.92
CA ASP A 119 -18.95 18.27 -13.80
C ASP A 119 -18.93 19.25 -14.98
N GLU A 120 -17.75 19.65 -15.45
CA GLU A 120 -17.62 20.53 -16.62
C GLU A 120 -18.05 19.82 -17.91
N PHE A 121 -17.77 18.52 -18.05
CA PHE A 121 -18.25 17.74 -19.18
C PHE A 121 -19.77 17.58 -19.14
N TYR A 122 -20.36 17.33 -17.97
CA TYR A 122 -21.82 17.39 -17.76
C TYR A 122 -22.42 18.74 -18.19
N LYS A 123 -21.84 19.86 -17.71
CA LYS A 123 -22.30 21.21 -18.07
C LYS A 123 -22.21 21.48 -19.57
N ALA A 124 -21.18 20.98 -20.24
CA ALA A 124 -21.02 21.11 -21.69
C ALA A 124 -22.19 20.42 -22.44
N TRP A 125 -22.51 19.15 -22.06
CA TRP A 125 -23.68 18.45 -22.64
C TRP A 125 -25.00 19.12 -22.32
N SER A 126 -25.17 19.61 -21.08
CA SER A 126 -26.37 20.39 -20.69
C SER A 126 -26.50 21.71 -21.48
N SER A 127 -25.38 22.34 -21.83
CA SER A 127 -25.39 23.55 -22.67
C SER A 127 -25.69 23.21 -24.12
N LEU A 128 -25.10 22.13 -24.65
CA LEU A 128 -25.41 21.63 -26.00
C LEU A 128 -26.89 21.26 -26.15
N SER A 129 -27.53 20.72 -25.10
CA SER A 129 -28.97 20.39 -25.14
C SER A 129 -29.87 21.60 -25.36
N LYS A 130 -29.45 22.80 -24.94
CA LYS A 130 -30.19 24.05 -25.06
C LYS A 130 -29.96 24.75 -26.40
N ASP A 131 -28.76 24.57 -26.98
CA ASP A 131 -28.39 25.14 -28.27
C ASP A 131 -27.64 24.12 -29.13
N ALA A 132 -28.36 23.10 -29.58
CA ALA A 132 -27.82 21.96 -30.32
C ALA A 132 -27.29 22.36 -31.72
N SER A 133 -27.72 23.50 -32.26
CA SER A 133 -27.29 23.98 -33.59
C SER A 133 -26.01 24.80 -33.57
N ALA A 134 -25.57 25.27 -32.39
CA ALA A 134 -24.36 26.10 -32.30
C ALA A 134 -23.08 25.24 -32.36
N ASP A 135 -22.14 25.59 -33.22
CA ASP A 135 -20.84 24.92 -33.33
C ASP A 135 -20.00 25.13 -32.07
N SER A 136 -20.09 26.29 -31.43
CA SER A 136 -19.34 26.59 -30.19
C SER A 136 -19.67 25.64 -29.02
N THR A 137 -20.93 25.25 -28.85
CA THR A 137 -21.34 24.31 -27.80
C THR A 137 -20.84 22.90 -28.11
N ARG A 138 -20.74 22.50 -29.37
CA ARG A 138 -20.23 21.23 -29.83
C ARG A 138 -18.71 21.13 -29.65
N VAL A 139 -17.96 22.19 -30.01
CA VAL A 139 -16.54 22.32 -29.71
C VAL A 139 -16.31 22.18 -28.22
N THR A 140 -17.08 22.88 -27.38
CA THR A 140 -16.95 22.82 -25.92
C THR A 140 -17.14 21.41 -25.40
N VAL A 141 -18.08 20.63 -25.91
CA VAL A 141 -18.29 19.23 -25.51
C VAL A 141 -17.05 18.38 -25.81
N ILE A 142 -16.47 18.50 -27.00
CA ILE A 142 -15.29 17.76 -27.40
C ILE A 142 -14.10 18.14 -26.51
N GLU A 143 -13.86 19.44 -26.28
CA GLU A 143 -12.77 19.93 -25.44
C GLU A 143 -12.88 19.49 -23.99
N LYS A 144 -14.09 19.57 -23.41
CA LYS A 144 -14.33 19.09 -22.04
C LYS A 144 -14.22 17.56 -21.94
N GLY A 145 -14.59 16.84 -23.01
CA GLY A 145 -14.36 15.40 -23.12
C GLY A 145 -12.86 15.05 -23.15
N ASN A 146 -12.04 15.79 -23.90
CA ASN A 146 -10.58 15.63 -23.92
C ASN A 146 -9.99 15.87 -22.51
N ILE A 147 -10.38 16.98 -21.84
CA ILE A 147 -9.90 17.29 -20.49
C ILE A 147 -10.26 16.15 -19.51
N PHE A 148 -11.46 15.58 -19.63
CA PHE A 148 -11.86 14.44 -18.79
C PHE A 148 -10.98 13.21 -19.04
N VAL A 149 -10.75 12.85 -20.31
CA VAL A 149 -9.84 11.74 -20.68
C VAL A 149 -8.43 11.97 -20.14
N ASP A 150 -7.88 13.17 -20.34
CA ASP A 150 -6.52 13.54 -19.90
C ASP A 150 -6.38 13.43 -18.37
N LYS A 151 -7.40 13.87 -17.61
CA LYS A 151 -7.38 13.76 -16.14
C LYS A 151 -7.38 12.30 -15.66
N MET A 152 -8.24 11.48 -16.27
CA MET A 152 -8.32 10.04 -15.96
C MET A 152 -7.00 9.33 -16.28
N SER A 153 -6.43 9.62 -17.46
CA SER A 153 -5.15 9.04 -17.89
C SER A 153 -3.98 9.50 -17.01
N THR A 154 -3.96 10.78 -16.62
CA THR A 154 -2.92 11.32 -15.71
C THR A 154 -2.97 10.65 -14.34
N ALA A 155 -4.14 10.52 -13.73
CA ALA A 155 -4.29 9.83 -12.45
C ALA A 155 -3.84 8.37 -12.53
N ALA A 156 -4.22 7.66 -13.60
CA ALA A 156 -3.80 6.28 -13.80
C ALA A 156 -2.28 6.16 -13.98
N SER A 157 -1.64 7.09 -14.70
CA SER A 157 -0.17 7.12 -14.86
C SER A 157 0.54 7.39 -13.53
N GLN A 158 0.02 8.30 -12.70
CA GLN A 158 0.56 8.57 -11.37
C GLN A 158 0.46 7.35 -10.44
N LEU A 159 -0.66 6.60 -10.50
CA LEU A 159 -0.79 5.33 -9.77
C LEU A 159 0.23 4.28 -10.26
N GLN A 160 0.48 4.17 -11.58
CA GLN A 160 1.50 3.28 -12.12
C GLN A 160 2.92 3.66 -11.65
N GLU A 161 3.23 4.96 -11.62
CA GLU A 161 4.51 5.47 -11.10
C GLU A 161 4.65 5.17 -9.61
N GLN A 162 3.58 5.31 -8.82
CA GLN A 162 3.57 4.98 -7.39
C GLN A 162 3.82 3.49 -7.16
N ILE A 163 3.12 2.61 -7.87
CA ILE A 163 3.32 1.15 -7.78
C ILE A 163 4.78 0.78 -8.14
N THR A 164 5.34 1.42 -9.16
CA THR A 164 6.74 1.18 -9.56
C THR A 164 7.71 1.60 -8.44
N ALA A 165 7.48 2.76 -7.82
CA ALA A 165 8.28 3.24 -6.70
C ALA A 165 8.18 2.30 -5.48
N GLN A 166 6.99 1.78 -5.17
CA GLN A 166 6.81 0.80 -4.09
C GLN A 166 7.59 -0.51 -4.33
N TYR A 167 7.65 -0.99 -5.57
CA TYR A 167 8.51 -2.14 -5.90
C TYR A 167 9.99 -1.83 -5.72
N ASP A 168 10.43 -0.61 -6.02
CA ASP A 168 11.82 -0.20 -5.78
C ASP A 168 12.12 -0.07 -4.28
N ASP A 169 11.17 0.43 -3.47
CA ASP A 169 11.28 0.47 -2.01
C ASP A 169 11.38 -0.95 -1.42
N ILE A 170 10.56 -1.91 -1.87
CA ILE A 170 10.68 -3.33 -1.49
C ILE A 170 12.09 -3.85 -1.78
N ARG A 171 12.67 -3.53 -2.93
CA ARG A 171 14.03 -3.98 -3.28
C ARG A 171 15.09 -3.44 -2.32
N VAL A 172 14.99 -2.17 -1.92
CA VAL A 172 15.87 -1.54 -0.94
C VAL A 172 15.70 -2.19 0.44
N HIS A 173 14.46 -2.42 0.87
CA HIS A 173 14.16 -3.08 2.14
C HIS A 173 14.70 -4.50 2.19
N LEU A 174 14.55 -5.30 1.12
CA LEU A 174 15.13 -6.64 1.05
C LEU A 174 16.66 -6.63 1.16
N SER A 175 17.32 -5.66 0.53
CA SER A 175 18.77 -5.48 0.69
C SER A 175 19.14 -5.19 2.15
N THR A 176 18.44 -4.26 2.79
CA THR A 176 18.67 -3.89 4.20
C THR A 176 18.42 -5.06 5.15
N ILE A 177 17.36 -5.83 4.93
CA ILE A 177 17.05 -7.04 5.71
C ILE A 177 18.18 -8.06 5.60
N ASN A 178 18.68 -8.30 4.38
CA ASN A 178 19.78 -9.24 4.17
C ASN A 178 21.06 -8.77 4.87
N ASP A 179 21.38 -7.47 4.83
CA ASP A 179 22.53 -6.88 5.52
C ASP A 179 22.39 -6.99 7.05
N ILE A 180 21.20 -6.78 7.60
CA ILE A 180 20.91 -6.98 9.02
C ILE A 180 21.09 -8.45 9.40
N ASN A 181 20.56 -9.38 8.60
CA ASN A 181 20.73 -10.82 8.83
C ASN A 181 22.20 -11.24 8.82
N ASP A 182 23.04 -10.68 7.93
CA ASP A 182 24.46 -10.91 7.89
C ASP A 182 25.15 -10.46 9.19
N GLN A 183 24.85 -9.25 9.65
CA GLN A 183 25.39 -8.71 10.88
C GLN A 183 24.96 -9.53 12.11
N ILE A 184 23.71 -9.99 12.16
CA ILE A 184 23.20 -10.85 13.24
C ILE A 184 23.95 -12.19 13.27
N VAL A 185 24.19 -12.80 12.10
CA VAL A 185 24.98 -14.05 11.98
C VAL A 185 26.41 -13.85 12.48
N GLU A 186 27.06 -12.75 12.13
CA GLU A 186 28.40 -12.43 12.61
C GLU A 186 28.42 -12.22 14.13
N LEU A 187 27.46 -11.48 14.68
CA LEU A 187 27.33 -11.28 16.12
C LEU A 187 27.02 -12.59 16.85
N ASN A 188 26.17 -13.45 16.32
CA ASN A 188 25.94 -14.79 16.88
C ASN A 188 27.24 -15.59 16.99
N LYS A 189 28.07 -15.58 15.95
CA LYS A 189 29.37 -16.25 15.94
C LYS A 189 30.32 -15.66 16.98
N ASN A 190 30.38 -14.34 17.09
CA ASN A 190 31.25 -13.63 18.03
C ASN A 190 30.80 -13.86 19.48
N ILE A 191 29.51 -13.85 19.77
CA ILE A 191 28.91 -14.16 21.08
C ILE A 191 29.24 -15.61 21.47
N MET A 192 28.98 -16.56 20.58
CA MET A 192 29.28 -17.97 20.81
C MET A 192 30.77 -18.16 21.14
N GLY A 193 31.67 -17.48 20.40
CA GLY A 193 33.12 -17.56 20.63
C GLY A 193 33.56 -16.97 21.97
N ALA A 194 32.99 -15.82 22.36
CA ALA A 194 33.31 -15.16 23.64
C ALA A 194 32.78 -15.97 24.83
N GLU A 195 31.55 -16.47 24.76
CA GLU A 195 30.91 -17.20 25.85
C GLU A 195 31.42 -18.63 26.00
N ALA A 196 31.96 -19.24 24.94
CA ALA A 196 32.64 -20.55 25.02
C ALA A 196 33.86 -20.56 25.94
N VAL A 197 34.51 -19.39 26.14
CA VAL A 197 35.64 -19.23 27.06
C VAL A 197 35.21 -18.65 28.42
N GLY A 198 33.91 -18.50 28.69
CA GLY A 198 33.33 -18.02 29.94
C GLY A 198 33.28 -16.49 30.08
N ALA A 199 33.46 -15.72 29.01
CA ALA A 199 33.26 -14.26 29.01
C ALA A 199 31.75 -13.91 28.86
N SER A 200 31.34 -12.79 29.44
CA SER A 200 29.98 -12.25 29.21
C SER A 200 30.00 -11.27 28.02
N ALA A 201 29.39 -11.66 26.90
CA ALA A 201 29.39 -10.88 25.65
C ALA A 201 28.27 -9.82 25.62
N ASN A 202 28.06 -9.07 26.71
CA ASN A 202 26.91 -8.18 26.91
C ASN A 202 26.77 -7.12 25.82
N ASP A 203 27.82 -6.42 25.43
CA ASP A 203 27.79 -5.37 24.43
C ASP A 203 27.48 -5.91 23.02
N LEU A 204 27.99 -7.09 22.68
CA LEU A 204 27.67 -7.78 21.42
C LEU A 204 26.19 -8.22 21.39
N ARG A 205 25.68 -8.64 22.54
CA ARG A 205 24.25 -8.97 22.67
C ARG A 205 23.37 -7.73 22.53
N ASP A 206 23.77 -6.57 23.07
CA ASP A 206 23.04 -5.31 22.90
C ASP A 206 23.05 -4.86 21.44
N GLN A 207 24.17 -4.97 20.73
CA GLN A 207 24.25 -4.68 19.29
C GLN A 207 23.36 -5.60 18.47
N ARG A 208 23.32 -6.90 18.79
CA ARG A 208 22.47 -7.87 18.12
C ARG A 208 20.97 -7.56 18.34
N ASP A 209 20.61 -7.26 19.58
CA ASP A 209 19.23 -6.94 19.94
C ASP A 209 18.76 -5.65 19.25
N LEU A 210 19.61 -4.64 19.08
CA LEU A 210 19.33 -3.44 18.28
C LEU A 210 19.10 -3.77 16.80
N LEU A 211 19.83 -4.72 16.24
CA LEU A 211 19.59 -5.18 14.86
C LEU A 211 18.26 -5.93 14.74
N VAL A 212 17.87 -6.69 15.75
CA VAL A 212 16.54 -7.33 15.79
C VAL A 212 15.42 -6.28 15.92
N ASP A 213 15.63 -5.25 16.73
CA ASP A 213 14.70 -4.11 16.81
C ASP A 213 14.51 -3.46 15.42
N LYS A 214 15.59 -3.23 14.68
CA LYS A 214 15.53 -2.71 13.30
C LYS A 214 14.89 -3.69 12.31
N LEU A 215 15.13 -4.98 12.45
CA LEU A 215 14.53 -6.00 11.58
C LEU A 215 13.01 -6.08 11.78
N SER A 216 12.53 -5.84 13.01
CA SER A 216 11.11 -5.86 13.35
C SER A 216 10.28 -4.77 12.65
N THR A 217 10.91 -3.70 12.14
CA THR A 217 10.23 -2.67 11.35
C THR A 217 9.77 -3.20 9.97
N TYR A 218 10.52 -4.14 9.40
CA TYR A 218 10.26 -4.67 8.07
C TYR A 218 9.31 -5.86 8.05
N MET A 219 9.34 -6.69 9.11
CA MET A 219 8.54 -7.92 9.17
C MET A 219 8.27 -8.36 10.62
N ASN A 220 7.25 -9.18 10.80
CA ASN A 220 6.97 -9.82 12.09
C ASN A 220 8.02 -10.87 12.44
N LEU A 221 8.48 -10.89 13.69
CA LEU A 221 9.57 -11.73 14.15
C LEU A 221 9.19 -12.59 15.35
N ASN A 222 9.70 -13.81 15.36
CA ASN A 222 9.79 -14.67 16.55
C ASN A 222 11.25 -15.03 16.80
N VAL A 223 11.78 -14.60 17.92
CA VAL A 223 13.20 -14.78 18.27
C VAL A 223 13.34 -15.81 19.38
N TYR A 224 14.23 -16.76 19.17
CA TYR A 224 14.60 -17.82 20.10
C TYR A 224 16.11 -17.81 20.31
N GLU A 225 16.55 -18.01 21.54
CA GLU A 225 17.96 -18.15 21.90
C GLU A 225 18.27 -19.60 22.26
N ASP A 226 19.37 -20.13 21.74
CA ASP A 226 19.84 -21.47 22.06
C ASP A 226 20.78 -21.48 23.29
N ASP A 227 21.18 -22.68 23.74
CA ASP A 227 22.06 -22.86 24.88
C ASP A 227 23.48 -22.28 24.67
N LYS A 228 23.82 -21.90 23.44
CA LYS A 228 25.11 -21.30 23.08
C LYS A 228 25.03 -19.79 22.92
N GLY A 229 23.89 -19.18 23.26
CA GLY A 229 23.65 -17.76 23.15
C GLY A 229 23.38 -17.26 21.73
N MET A 230 23.15 -18.14 20.74
CA MET A 230 22.85 -17.76 19.37
C MET A 230 21.36 -17.56 19.16
N TYR A 231 20.99 -16.57 18.35
CA TYR A 231 19.60 -16.34 17.96
C TYR A 231 19.19 -17.16 16.74
N THR A 232 17.98 -17.70 16.82
CA THR A 232 17.19 -18.17 15.69
C THR A 232 16.03 -17.20 15.51
N ILE A 233 15.95 -16.57 14.34
CA ILE A 233 14.92 -15.59 13.99
C ILE A 233 13.99 -16.20 12.95
N VAL A 234 12.72 -16.26 13.28
CA VAL A 234 11.67 -16.87 12.45
C VAL A 234 10.65 -15.81 12.07
N SER A 235 10.37 -15.67 10.78
CA SER A 235 9.28 -14.85 10.25
C SER A 235 8.36 -15.74 9.41
N ASN A 236 7.06 -15.66 9.67
CA ASN A 236 6.04 -16.47 9.00
C ASN A 236 6.36 -17.98 8.92
N GLY A 237 6.91 -18.55 9.99
CA GLY A 237 7.30 -19.98 10.06
C GLY A 237 8.59 -20.32 9.32
N ILE A 238 9.24 -19.36 8.66
CA ILE A 238 10.50 -19.53 7.96
C ILE A 238 11.64 -18.99 8.83
N SER A 239 12.67 -19.81 9.05
CA SER A 239 13.85 -19.40 9.82
C SER A 239 14.77 -18.56 8.93
N MET A 240 14.72 -17.23 9.09
CA MET A 240 15.55 -16.27 8.37
C MET A 240 17.01 -16.34 8.80
N VAL A 241 17.23 -16.43 10.11
CA VAL A 241 18.54 -16.69 10.73
C VAL A 241 18.42 -17.91 11.63
N ASN A 242 19.35 -18.84 11.52
CA ASN A 242 19.47 -20.02 12.40
C ASN A 242 20.92 -20.17 12.87
N GLY A 243 21.22 -19.57 14.01
CA GLY A 243 22.58 -19.52 14.55
C GLY A 243 23.55 -18.82 13.58
N ILE A 244 24.39 -19.58 12.92
CA ILE A 244 25.39 -19.07 11.96
C ILE A 244 24.95 -19.18 10.49
N ASN A 245 23.75 -19.70 10.23
CA ASN A 245 23.20 -19.84 8.89
C ASN A 245 22.09 -18.81 8.69
N LYS A 246 21.90 -18.33 7.46
CA LYS A 246 20.83 -17.43 7.07
C LYS A 246 20.19 -17.86 5.76
N LEU A 247 18.99 -17.38 5.51
CA LEU A 247 18.34 -17.34 4.19
C LEU A 247 18.42 -15.91 3.64
N THR A 248 18.50 -15.80 2.31
CA THR A 248 18.55 -14.52 1.61
C THR A 248 17.20 -14.28 0.93
N LEU A 249 16.61 -13.11 1.11
CA LEU A 249 15.42 -12.69 0.40
C LEU A 249 15.80 -11.91 -0.86
N GLU A 250 15.07 -12.17 -1.95
CA GLU A 250 15.19 -11.41 -3.19
C GLU A 250 13.82 -11.24 -3.85
N MET A 251 13.73 -10.32 -4.80
CA MET A 251 12.56 -10.25 -5.68
C MET A 251 12.70 -11.29 -6.80
N SER A 252 11.58 -11.88 -7.21
CA SER A 252 11.51 -12.75 -8.39
C SER A 252 11.90 -12.00 -9.68
N ASP A 253 12.12 -12.75 -10.75
CA ASP A 253 12.15 -12.16 -12.09
C ASP A 253 10.82 -11.43 -12.37
N PRO A 254 10.86 -10.30 -13.12
CA PRO A 254 9.66 -9.58 -13.47
C PRO A 254 8.73 -10.41 -14.35
N TYR A 255 7.44 -10.40 -14.06
CA TYR A 255 6.41 -10.93 -14.95
C TYR A 255 5.44 -9.82 -15.38
N ALA A 256 5.24 -9.72 -16.69
CA ALA A 256 4.41 -8.66 -17.25
C ALA A 256 2.94 -8.83 -16.84
N ASN A 257 2.37 -7.78 -16.23
CA ASN A 257 0.95 -7.68 -15.95
C ASN A 257 0.33 -6.70 -16.96
N ALA A 258 -0.25 -7.26 -18.02
CA ALA A 258 -0.80 -6.48 -19.12
C ALA A 258 -2.01 -5.64 -18.70
N ASP A 259 -2.77 -6.05 -17.68
CA ASP A 259 -3.97 -5.34 -17.23
C ASP A 259 -3.63 -3.98 -16.58
N TYR A 260 -2.42 -3.86 -16.02
CA TYR A 260 -1.93 -2.60 -15.43
C TYR A 260 -0.78 -1.95 -16.20
N GLY A 261 -0.28 -2.59 -17.25
CA GLY A 261 0.86 -2.10 -18.02
C GLY A 261 2.17 -2.05 -17.23
N LEU A 262 2.30 -2.89 -16.20
CA LEU A 262 3.41 -2.93 -15.25
C LEU A 262 4.07 -4.31 -15.24
N ASN A 263 5.27 -4.38 -14.66
CA ASN A 263 5.88 -5.63 -14.23
C ASN A 263 5.56 -5.87 -12.76
N ASP A 264 5.02 -7.02 -12.46
CA ASP A 264 4.80 -7.48 -11.10
C ASP A 264 5.98 -8.34 -10.62
N TYR A 265 6.16 -8.38 -9.29
CA TYR A 265 7.21 -9.15 -8.64
C TYR A 265 6.63 -9.84 -7.41
N THR A 266 7.27 -10.92 -7.01
CA THR A 266 7.04 -11.59 -5.72
C THR A 266 8.32 -11.63 -4.91
N ILE A 267 8.21 -11.62 -3.58
CA ILE A 267 9.35 -11.82 -2.71
C ILE A 267 9.59 -13.34 -2.61
N GLN A 268 10.83 -13.77 -2.77
CA GLN A 268 11.21 -15.18 -2.71
C GLN A 268 12.51 -15.40 -1.92
N ILE A 269 12.70 -16.63 -1.46
CA ILE A 269 13.95 -17.08 -0.85
C ILE A 269 14.91 -17.47 -1.98
N LYS A 270 16.03 -16.79 -2.06
CA LYS A 270 17.04 -16.97 -3.13
C LYS A 270 17.50 -18.41 -3.31
N GLU A 271 17.75 -19.10 -2.20
CA GLU A 271 18.30 -20.46 -2.18
C GLU A 271 17.33 -21.52 -2.68
N SER A 272 16.02 -21.25 -2.66
CA SER A 272 14.98 -22.25 -2.98
C SER A 272 13.97 -21.80 -4.04
N GLY A 273 13.89 -20.50 -4.32
CA GLY A 273 12.84 -19.92 -5.19
C GLY A 273 11.43 -19.98 -4.58
N ILE A 274 11.30 -20.33 -3.29
CA ILE A 274 10.01 -20.40 -2.63
C ILE A 274 9.56 -18.98 -2.27
N ALA A 275 8.29 -18.66 -2.57
CA ALA A 275 7.72 -17.37 -2.24
C ALA A 275 7.71 -17.12 -0.72
N PHE A 276 8.14 -15.94 -0.32
CA PHE A 276 8.06 -15.45 1.05
C PHE A 276 6.92 -14.40 1.14
N ILE A 277 5.95 -14.64 2.00
CA ILE A 277 4.81 -13.74 2.20
C ILE A 277 4.89 -13.16 3.61
N PRO A 278 5.31 -11.89 3.79
CA PRO A 278 5.32 -11.26 5.10
C PRO A 278 3.88 -11.13 5.62
N GLN A 279 3.69 -11.27 6.94
CA GLN A 279 2.36 -11.15 7.57
C GLN A 279 2.14 -9.79 8.22
N ASN A 280 3.19 -9.03 8.47
CA ASN A 280 3.14 -7.72 9.08
C ASN A 280 4.45 -6.96 8.80
N GLY A 281 4.52 -5.67 9.19
CA GLY A 281 5.68 -4.80 8.96
C GLY A 281 5.62 -4.07 7.61
N ALA A 282 6.61 -3.23 7.35
CA ALA A 282 6.67 -2.39 6.15
C ALA A 282 6.56 -3.20 4.84
N LEU A 283 7.20 -4.38 4.75
CA LEU A 283 7.10 -5.22 3.54
C LEU A 283 5.68 -5.71 3.26
N LYS A 284 4.90 -6.01 4.30
CA LYS A 284 3.51 -6.43 4.10
C LYS A 284 2.65 -5.26 3.65
N ALA A 285 2.84 -4.10 4.28
CA ALA A 285 2.13 -2.89 3.90
C ALA A 285 2.37 -2.51 2.44
N GLU A 286 3.63 -2.53 1.97
CA GLU A 286 3.96 -2.24 0.57
C GLU A 286 3.29 -3.18 -0.43
N LEU A 287 3.20 -4.48 -0.11
CA LEU A 287 2.49 -5.44 -0.97
C LEU A 287 0.98 -5.19 -0.98
N ASP A 288 0.39 -4.81 0.17
CA ASP A 288 -1.04 -4.51 0.27
C ASP A 288 -1.37 -3.18 -0.43
N THR A 289 -0.54 -2.16 -0.26
CA THR A 289 -0.73 -0.85 -0.91
C THR A 289 -0.58 -0.92 -2.43
N ILE A 290 0.32 -1.77 -2.96
CA ILE A 290 0.38 -2.07 -4.41
C ILE A 290 -0.96 -2.66 -4.90
N ALA A 291 -1.57 -3.56 -4.13
CA ALA A 291 -2.85 -4.15 -4.50
C ALA A 291 -3.99 -3.12 -4.41
N GLU A 292 -3.96 -2.22 -3.44
CA GLU A 292 -4.91 -1.12 -3.30
C GLU A 292 -4.79 -0.12 -4.45
N ASP A 293 -3.59 0.31 -4.82
CA ASP A 293 -3.33 1.22 -5.93
C ASP A 293 -3.83 0.64 -7.26
N LYS A 294 -3.63 -0.66 -7.49
CA LYS A 294 -4.23 -1.38 -8.62
C LYS A 294 -5.76 -1.35 -8.56
N GLY A 295 -6.35 -1.49 -7.37
CA GLY A 295 -7.79 -1.35 -7.16
C GLY A 295 -8.32 0.05 -7.53
N TYR A 296 -7.53 1.11 -7.32
CA TYR A 296 -7.89 2.46 -7.77
C TYR A 296 -7.77 2.63 -9.29
N ILE A 297 -6.79 1.98 -9.94
CA ILE A 297 -6.75 1.89 -11.41
C ILE A 297 -8.01 1.20 -11.94
N ASP A 298 -8.45 0.11 -11.31
CA ASP A 298 -9.68 -0.60 -11.70
C ASP A 298 -10.93 0.27 -11.54
N LYS A 299 -11.03 1.07 -10.46
CA LYS A 299 -12.14 2.03 -10.27
C LYS A 299 -12.17 3.11 -11.36
N LEU A 300 -11.00 3.63 -11.77
CA LEU A 300 -10.91 4.54 -12.92
C LEU A 300 -11.28 3.83 -14.22
N ALA A 301 -10.85 2.60 -14.41
CA ALA A 301 -11.20 1.78 -15.56
C ALA A 301 -12.71 1.47 -15.65
N ASP A 302 -13.39 1.29 -14.51
CA ASP A 302 -14.86 1.14 -14.48
C ASP A 302 -15.59 2.39 -14.97
N MET A 303 -15.11 3.59 -14.59
CA MET A 303 -15.64 4.86 -15.10
C MET A 303 -15.41 4.98 -16.62
N ALA A 304 -14.21 4.65 -17.08
CA ALA A 304 -13.88 4.63 -18.50
C ALA A 304 -14.73 3.60 -19.27
N ALA A 305 -14.93 2.41 -18.71
CA ALA A 305 -15.80 1.38 -19.28
C ALA A 305 -17.25 1.86 -19.43
N PHE A 306 -17.78 2.57 -18.44
CA PHE A 306 -19.11 3.18 -18.53
C PHE A 306 -19.19 4.18 -19.69
N MET A 307 -18.16 5.01 -19.86
CA MET A 307 -18.13 5.99 -20.97
C MET A 307 -18.00 5.29 -22.32
N MET A 308 -17.17 4.26 -22.44
CA MET A 308 -16.98 3.52 -23.69
C MET A 308 -18.17 2.63 -24.05
N THR A 309 -18.95 2.16 -23.09
CA THR A 309 -20.07 1.25 -23.33
C THR A 309 -21.40 2.00 -23.29
N THR A 310 -21.89 2.38 -22.13
CA THR A 310 -23.22 2.99 -21.92
C THR A 310 -23.33 4.35 -22.59
N PHE A 311 -22.35 5.23 -22.37
CA PHE A 311 -22.37 6.57 -22.93
C PHE A 311 -22.26 6.52 -24.47
N ASN A 312 -21.37 5.70 -25.04
CA ASN A 312 -21.28 5.50 -26.48
C ASN A 312 -22.60 4.96 -27.06
N THR A 313 -23.22 3.98 -26.41
CA THR A 313 -24.52 3.44 -26.87
C THR A 313 -25.59 4.53 -26.90
N MET A 314 -25.62 5.42 -25.90
CA MET A 314 -26.54 6.57 -25.91
C MET A 314 -26.18 7.58 -27.02
N HIS A 315 -24.87 7.85 -27.24
CA HIS A 315 -24.46 8.74 -28.34
C HIS A 315 -24.82 8.16 -29.70
N GLN A 316 -24.68 6.86 -29.92
CA GLN A 316 -25.08 6.18 -31.16
C GLN A 316 -26.58 6.26 -31.47
N GLN A 317 -27.43 6.44 -30.46
CA GLN A 317 -28.89 6.61 -30.62
C GLN A 317 -29.30 7.98 -31.15
N GLY A 318 -28.37 8.93 -31.21
CA GLY A 318 -28.61 10.27 -31.72
C GLY A 318 -28.05 10.48 -33.13
N ALA A 319 -28.30 11.67 -33.67
CA ALA A 319 -27.77 12.12 -34.96
C ALA A 319 -27.00 13.45 -34.86
N GLY A 320 -26.00 13.61 -35.73
CA GLY A 320 -25.31 14.86 -35.97
C GLY A 320 -26.16 15.89 -36.71
N ILE A 321 -25.60 17.08 -36.95
CA ILE A 321 -26.22 18.14 -37.77
C ILE A 321 -25.60 18.24 -39.16
N ASP A 322 -24.70 17.33 -39.50
CA ASP A 322 -24.12 17.20 -40.82
C ASP A 322 -25.12 16.64 -41.83
N GLY A 323 -24.92 16.91 -43.09
CA GLY A 323 -25.72 16.38 -44.19
C GLY A 323 -27.12 16.97 -44.35
N THR A 324 -27.96 16.31 -45.15
CA THR A 324 -29.29 16.75 -45.52
C THR A 324 -30.34 15.94 -44.73
N ASP A 325 -31.17 16.59 -43.96
CA ASP A 325 -32.17 15.98 -43.06
C ASP A 325 -33.16 15.00 -43.71
N GLY A 326 -33.40 15.07 -45.00
CA GLY A 326 -34.28 14.18 -45.73
C GLY A 326 -33.67 12.89 -46.24
N ASN A 327 -32.37 12.71 -46.14
CA ASN A 327 -31.66 11.58 -46.75
C ASN A 327 -31.05 10.66 -45.67
N ILE A 328 -31.91 10.02 -44.90
CA ILE A 328 -31.52 9.05 -43.89
C ILE A 328 -31.64 7.64 -44.45
N GLY A 329 -30.51 7.00 -44.72
CA GLY A 329 -30.43 5.65 -45.24
C GLY A 329 -29.22 4.90 -44.72
N PRO A 330 -29.09 3.62 -45.07
CA PRO A 330 -27.89 2.86 -44.69
C PRO A 330 -26.63 3.46 -45.31
N TYR A 331 -25.56 3.53 -44.55
CA TYR A 331 -24.27 4.00 -45.04
C TYR A 331 -23.11 3.13 -44.51
N GLN A 332 -22.04 3.10 -45.29
CA GLN A 332 -20.73 2.59 -44.92
C GLN A 332 -19.78 3.74 -44.68
N ASN A 333 -18.75 3.55 -43.88
CA ASN A 333 -17.77 4.62 -43.60
C ASN A 333 -17.09 5.19 -44.86
N ASN A 334 -16.99 4.38 -45.94
CA ASN A 334 -16.30 4.73 -47.18
C ASN A 334 -17.25 5.17 -48.32
N THR A 335 -18.52 5.39 -48.06
CA THR A 335 -19.50 5.80 -49.10
C THR A 335 -19.82 7.29 -49.03
N SER A 336 -20.25 7.86 -50.17
CA SER A 336 -20.73 9.26 -50.26
C SER A 336 -22.12 9.39 -49.65
N TYR A 337 -22.24 9.22 -48.35
CA TYR A 337 -23.47 9.44 -47.62
C TYR A 337 -23.70 10.94 -47.42
N THR A 338 -24.88 11.45 -47.72
CA THR A 338 -25.24 12.87 -47.64
C THR A 338 -26.25 13.21 -46.55
N GLY A 339 -26.73 12.23 -45.80
CA GLY A 339 -27.60 12.42 -44.64
C GLY A 339 -26.84 12.72 -43.35
N PRO A 340 -27.56 13.01 -42.26
CA PRO A 340 -26.97 13.23 -40.94
C PRO A 340 -26.30 11.95 -40.42
N THR A 341 -25.11 12.10 -39.83
CA THR A 341 -24.37 10.98 -39.25
C THR A 341 -25.04 10.47 -37.97
N TYR A 342 -25.16 9.17 -37.83
CA TYR A 342 -25.68 8.45 -36.66
C TYR A 342 -24.87 7.18 -36.37
N GLY A 343 -25.05 6.58 -35.22
CA GLY A 343 -24.42 5.29 -34.89
C GLY A 343 -22.89 5.35 -34.72
N ILE A 344 -22.32 6.49 -34.36
CA ILE A 344 -20.88 6.64 -34.10
C ILE A 344 -20.59 6.72 -32.60
N ASN A 345 -19.40 6.31 -32.23
CA ASN A 345 -18.88 6.45 -30.85
C ASN A 345 -18.49 7.90 -30.55
N PHE A 346 -18.63 8.31 -29.30
CA PHE A 346 -17.98 9.51 -28.78
C PHE A 346 -16.57 9.23 -28.31
N PHE A 347 -16.39 8.12 -27.57
CA PHE A 347 -15.09 7.65 -27.08
C PHE A 347 -14.61 6.43 -27.87
N GLY A 348 -13.29 6.32 -28.04
CA GLY A 348 -12.65 5.20 -28.71
C GLY A 348 -12.76 5.25 -30.23
N ASP A 349 -12.43 4.17 -30.89
CA ASP A 349 -12.45 4.06 -32.34
C ASP A 349 -13.86 3.95 -32.91
N ASN A 350 -14.07 4.58 -34.07
CA ASN A 350 -15.39 4.61 -34.72
C ASN A 350 -15.83 3.24 -35.27
N ASN A 351 -14.91 2.38 -35.62
CA ASN A 351 -15.19 1.07 -36.20
C ASN A 351 -15.22 -0.04 -35.15
N THR A 352 -15.03 0.29 -33.89
CA THR A 352 -15.05 -0.63 -32.77
C THR A 352 -16.35 -0.48 -31.97
N VAL A 353 -16.96 -1.61 -31.66
CA VAL A 353 -18.10 -1.67 -30.76
C VAL A 353 -17.60 -2.10 -29.40
N TYR A 354 -17.96 -1.37 -28.36
CA TYR A 354 -17.58 -1.64 -26.99
C TYR A 354 -18.80 -2.13 -26.21
N THR A 355 -18.68 -3.33 -25.62
CA THR A 355 -19.72 -3.92 -24.77
C THR A 355 -19.11 -4.36 -23.43
N TRP A 356 -19.91 -4.32 -22.37
CA TRP A 356 -19.46 -4.76 -21.06
C TRP A 356 -19.73 -6.25 -20.85
N ASP A 357 -18.71 -7.00 -20.42
CA ASP A 357 -18.82 -8.40 -19.99
C ASP A 357 -18.81 -8.47 -18.44
N ASN A 358 -19.98 -8.71 -17.88
CA ASN A 358 -20.15 -8.84 -16.43
C ASN A 358 -19.41 -10.05 -15.82
N THR A 359 -19.17 -11.10 -16.60
CA THR A 359 -18.56 -12.34 -16.09
C THR A 359 -17.07 -12.17 -15.93
N ASN A 360 -16.43 -11.53 -16.92
CA ASN A 360 -14.99 -11.33 -16.95
C ASN A 360 -14.54 -9.95 -16.45
N HIS A 361 -15.48 -9.07 -16.06
CA HIS A 361 -15.23 -7.68 -15.66
C HIS A 361 -14.30 -6.97 -16.66
N CYS A 362 -14.72 -6.90 -17.91
CA CYS A 362 -13.92 -6.30 -18.97
C CYS A 362 -14.80 -5.62 -20.02
N VAL A 363 -14.18 -4.70 -20.77
CA VAL A 363 -14.77 -4.15 -21.99
C VAL A 363 -14.37 -5.05 -23.17
N VAL A 364 -15.36 -5.63 -23.83
CA VAL A 364 -15.16 -6.39 -25.08
C VAL A 364 -15.17 -5.40 -26.23
N ALA A 365 -14.02 -5.15 -26.82
CA ALA A 365 -13.83 -4.31 -27.98
C ALA A 365 -13.88 -5.19 -29.25
N THR A 366 -14.95 -5.06 -30.03
CA THR A 366 -15.13 -5.76 -31.30
C THR A 366 -14.89 -4.79 -32.45
N GLU A 367 -13.76 -4.94 -33.12
CA GLU A 367 -13.38 -4.14 -34.27
C GLU A 367 -13.98 -4.69 -35.56
N TYR A 368 -14.57 -3.81 -36.34
CA TYR A 368 -15.13 -4.14 -37.67
C TYR A 368 -14.24 -3.61 -38.79
N THR A 369 -14.17 -4.36 -39.88
CA THR A 369 -13.44 -3.93 -41.08
C THR A 369 -14.11 -2.67 -41.67
N ASP A 370 -13.35 -1.58 -41.85
CA ASP A 370 -13.84 -0.27 -42.29
C ASP A 370 -14.63 -0.34 -43.61
N ALA A 371 -14.20 -1.18 -44.56
CA ALA A 371 -14.88 -1.36 -45.84
C ALA A 371 -16.25 -2.09 -45.75
N THR A 372 -16.51 -2.79 -44.64
CA THR A 372 -17.75 -3.59 -44.49
C THR A 372 -18.67 -3.09 -43.42
N ILE A 373 -18.20 -2.21 -42.51
CA ILE A 373 -19.06 -1.67 -41.45
C ILE A 373 -20.16 -0.81 -42.05
N GLN A 374 -21.39 -1.18 -41.74
CA GLN A 374 -22.59 -0.52 -42.23
C GLN A 374 -23.47 -0.08 -41.05
N ARG A 375 -24.03 1.11 -41.17
CA ARG A 375 -25.02 1.67 -40.23
C ARG A 375 -26.34 1.82 -40.96
N SER A 376 -27.44 1.35 -40.35
CA SER A 376 -28.77 1.43 -40.90
C SER A 376 -29.78 1.73 -39.80
N LEU A 377 -30.91 2.30 -40.20
CA LEU A 377 -32.03 2.65 -39.33
C LEU A 377 -33.24 1.80 -39.69
N ASP A 378 -33.87 1.28 -38.66
CA ASP A 378 -35.21 0.72 -38.72
C ASP A 378 -35.97 1.05 -37.43
N TYR A 379 -37.11 0.44 -37.17
CA TYR A 379 -37.88 0.67 -35.95
C TYR A 379 -38.50 -0.64 -35.44
N THR A 380 -38.81 -0.63 -34.14
CA THR A 380 -39.61 -1.68 -33.50
C THR A 380 -40.96 -1.12 -33.13
N THR A 381 -41.98 -1.99 -33.06
CA THR A 381 -43.33 -1.64 -32.65
C THR A 381 -43.73 -2.39 -31.38
N ALA A 382 -44.33 -1.70 -30.44
CA ALA A 382 -44.89 -2.30 -29.23
C ALA A 382 -46.29 -1.69 -28.99
N VAL A 383 -47.23 -2.45 -28.47
CA VAL A 383 -48.54 -1.92 -28.07
C VAL A 383 -48.51 -1.65 -26.56
N VAL A 384 -48.58 -0.37 -26.18
CA VAL A 384 -48.58 0.07 -24.79
C VAL A 384 -49.93 0.77 -24.55
N ASN A 385 -50.73 0.27 -23.62
CA ASN A 385 -52.07 0.81 -23.29
C ASN A 385 -52.97 0.97 -24.53
N GLY A 386 -52.89 0.03 -25.47
CA GLY A 386 -53.73 0.04 -26.71
C GLY A 386 -53.22 0.99 -27.81
N THR A 387 -52.11 1.69 -27.59
CA THR A 387 -51.49 2.57 -28.59
C THR A 387 -50.23 1.91 -29.15
N THR A 388 -50.06 1.90 -30.46
CA THR A 388 -48.85 1.42 -31.10
C THR A 388 -47.73 2.46 -30.91
N VAL A 389 -46.67 2.07 -30.20
CA VAL A 389 -45.45 2.87 -29.99
C VAL A 389 -44.38 2.38 -30.96
N TYR A 390 -43.78 3.32 -31.68
CA TYR A 390 -42.70 3.08 -32.62
C TYR A 390 -41.40 3.55 -31.98
N THR A 391 -40.41 2.66 -31.84
CA THR A 391 -39.10 2.97 -31.28
C THR A 391 -38.04 2.87 -32.37
N PRO A 392 -37.28 3.93 -32.66
CA PRO A 392 -36.18 3.91 -33.62
C PRO A 392 -35.13 2.90 -33.22
N ARG A 393 -34.48 2.30 -34.20
CA ARG A 393 -33.40 1.33 -33.98
C ARG A 393 -32.24 1.61 -34.92
N VAL A 394 -31.04 1.72 -34.32
CA VAL A 394 -29.79 1.85 -35.04
C VAL A 394 -29.15 0.46 -35.13
N ASN A 395 -28.89 -0.01 -36.35
CA ASN A 395 -28.21 -1.28 -36.61
C ASN A 395 -26.80 -0.98 -37.11
N ILE A 396 -25.81 -1.56 -36.42
CA ILE A 396 -24.39 -1.54 -36.80
C ILE A 396 -24.00 -2.98 -37.13
N SER A 397 -23.54 -3.23 -38.34
CA SER A 397 -23.18 -4.57 -38.82
C SER A 397 -21.96 -4.51 -39.72
N GLY A 398 -21.27 -5.63 -39.85
CA GLY A 398 -20.07 -5.72 -40.67
C GLY A 398 -19.31 -7.01 -40.42
N THR A 399 -18.18 -7.14 -41.12
CA THR A 399 -17.24 -8.25 -40.88
C THR A 399 -16.36 -7.88 -39.69
N VAL A 400 -16.36 -8.74 -38.66
CA VAL A 400 -15.48 -8.60 -37.50
C VAL A 400 -14.03 -8.87 -37.89
N ASN A 401 -13.15 -7.93 -37.60
CA ASN A 401 -11.71 -8.05 -37.80
C ASN A 401 -11.06 -8.70 -36.58
N THR A 402 -11.21 -8.09 -35.40
CA THR A 402 -10.67 -8.60 -34.13
C THR A 402 -11.68 -8.41 -32.99
N THR A 403 -11.49 -9.21 -31.93
CA THR A 403 -12.19 -9.01 -30.65
C THR A 403 -11.15 -9.07 -29.55
N THR A 404 -11.08 -8.02 -28.73
CA THR A 404 -10.11 -7.88 -27.66
C THR A 404 -10.82 -7.59 -26.34
N ASN A 405 -10.40 -8.25 -25.26
CA ASN A 405 -10.87 -7.96 -23.92
C ASN A 405 -9.94 -6.92 -23.29
N LEU A 406 -10.46 -5.76 -22.97
CA LEU A 406 -9.72 -4.67 -22.32
C LEU A 406 -10.01 -4.69 -20.82
N LYS A 407 -8.96 -4.59 -20.00
CA LYS A 407 -9.02 -4.52 -18.55
C LYS A 407 -8.09 -3.44 -18.01
N GLY A 408 -8.41 -2.93 -16.81
CA GLY A 408 -7.56 -1.98 -16.11
C GLY A 408 -7.13 -0.80 -16.98
N ILE A 409 -5.82 -0.56 -17.04
CA ILE A 409 -5.24 0.56 -17.79
C ILE A 409 -5.56 0.52 -19.30
N ASN A 410 -5.78 -0.67 -19.87
CA ASN A 410 -6.06 -0.79 -21.30
C ASN A 410 -7.42 -0.18 -21.69
N ILE A 411 -8.37 -0.13 -20.76
CA ILE A 411 -9.65 0.55 -20.98
C ILE A 411 -9.40 2.07 -21.04
N LEU A 412 -8.62 2.60 -20.10
CA LEU A 412 -8.26 4.03 -20.04
C LEU A 412 -7.48 4.46 -21.28
N ASN A 413 -6.53 3.65 -21.72
CA ASN A 413 -5.73 3.91 -22.93
C ASN A 413 -6.58 3.90 -24.20
N ALA A 414 -7.66 3.12 -24.23
CA ALA A 414 -8.59 3.06 -25.36
C ALA A 414 -9.66 4.18 -25.34
N MET A 415 -9.83 4.90 -24.23
CA MET A 415 -10.92 5.90 -24.01
C MET A 415 -10.60 7.28 -24.64
N GLY A 416 -9.82 7.39 -25.71
CA GLY A 416 -9.66 8.66 -26.43
C GLY A 416 -10.95 9.17 -27.06
N ILE A 417 -11.07 10.49 -27.32
CA ILE A 417 -12.18 11.02 -28.14
C ILE A 417 -12.05 10.47 -29.57
N ASN A 418 -13.17 10.07 -30.14
CA ASN A 418 -13.22 9.54 -31.51
C ASN A 418 -12.59 10.52 -32.51
N SER A 419 -11.61 10.04 -33.28
CA SER A 419 -10.85 10.85 -34.24
C SER A 419 -11.71 11.55 -35.30
N LYS A 420 -12.87 11.00 -35.63
CA LYS A 420 -13.84 11.67 -36.54
C LYS A 420 -14.42 12.95 -35.94
N LEU A 421 -14.64 12.98 -34.60
CA LEU A 421 -15.17 14.18 -33.92
C LEU A 421 -14.14 15.29 -33.80
N THR A 422 -12.87 14.94 -33.71
CA THR A 422 -11.75 15.90 -33.60
C THR A 422 -11.22 16.37 -34.97
N ALA A 423 -11.61 15.71 -36.05
CA ALA A 423 -11.27 16.11 -37.40
C ALA A 423 -11.95 17.45 -37.81
N THR A 424 -11.40 18.11 -38.84
CA THR A 424 -12.01 19.34 -39.38
C THR A 424 -13.49 19.11 -39.79
N GLY A 425 -14.40 19.85 -39.18
CA GLY A 425 -15.84 19.69 -39.39
C GLY A 425 -16.49 18.57 -38.56
N GLY A 426 -15.69 17.84 -37.75
CA GLY A 426 -16.19 16.72 -36.93
C GLY A 426 -17.13 17.13 -35.80
N THR A 427 -17.12 18.40 -35.40
CA THR A 427 -18.06 18.93 -34.40
C THR A 427 -19.54 18.73 -34.81
N SER A 428 -19.82 18.79 -36.11
CA SER A 428 -21.17 18.54 -36.66
C SER A 428 -21.64 17.10 -36.45
N LEU A 429 -20.74 16.16 -36.22
CA LEU A 429 -21.04 14.72 -36.01
C LEU A 429 -21.48 14.40 -34.57
N VAL A 430 -21.30 15.31 -33.61
CA VAL A 430 -21.75 15.10 -32.21
C VAL A 430 -23.25 14.86 -32.18
N ALA A 431 -23.67 13.70 -31.66
CA ALA A 431 -25.06 13.22 -31.77
C ALA A 431 -25.98 13.84 -30.70
N ALA A 432 -26.33 15.11 -30.87
CA ALA A 432 -27.19 15.85 -29.96
C ALA A 432 -28.68 15.64 -30.24
N ARG A 433 -29.02 15.32 -31.49
CA ARG A 433 -30.42 15.23 -32.00
C ARG A 433 -31.01 13.86 -31.71
N LYS A 434 -32.31 13.83 -31.43
CA LYS A 434 -33.09 12.61 -31.28
C LYS A 434 -33.38 11.97 -32.64
N LEU A 435 -33.47 10.65 -32.70
CA LEU A 435 -34.08 9.89 -33.76
C LEU A 435 -35.55 9.63 -33.41
N SER A 436 -36.46 9.83 -34.37
CA SER A 436 -37.90 9.59 -34.23
C SER A 436 -38.43 8.76 -35.40
N VAL A 437 -39.60 8.14 -35.22
CA VAL A 437 -40.31 7.41 -36.28
C VAL A 437 -41.47 8.26 -36.75
N GLU A 438 -41.45 8.61 -38.02
CA GLU A 438 -42.49 9.38 -38.68
C GLU A 438 -43.17 8.60 -39.79
N GLN A 439 -44.44 8.89 -40.03
CA GLN A 439 -45.16 8.32 -41.16
C GLN A 439 -44.59 8.91 -42.46
N LYS A 440 -44.34 8.06 -43.44
CA LYS A 440 -43.86 8.54 -44.74
C LYS A 440 -44.86 9.44 -45.40
N VAL A 441 -44.37 10.48 -46.05
CA VAL A 441 -45.20 11.41 -46.86
C VAL A 441 -44.79 11.21 -48.31
N SER A 442 -45.75 10.95 -49.17
CA SER A 442 -45.55 10.81 -50.60
C SER A 442 -45.14 12.14 -51.26
N ASP A 443 -44.62 12.10 -52.49
CA ASP A 443 -44.22 13.28 -53.26
C ASP A 443 -45.44 14.29 -53.51
N THR A 444 -46.68 13.79 -53.35
CA THR A 444 -47.92 14.57 -53.44
C THR A 444 -48.35 15.16 -52.09
N GLY A 445 -47.60 14.94 -51.01
CA GLY A 445 -47.92 15.42 -49.66
C GLY A 445 -48.91 14.57 -48.88
N ALA A 446 -49.32 13.39 -49.39
CA ALA A 446 -50.18 12.46 -48.67
C ALA A 446 -49.43 11.53 -47.77
N TYR A 447 -49.94 11.23 -46.55
CA TYR A 447 -49.37 10.24 -45.63
C TYR A 447 -49.55 8.83 -46.20
N GLU A 448 -48.46 8.09 -46.23
CA GLU A 448 -48.43 6.68 -46.63
C GLU A 448 -48.71 5.78 -45.41
N ASN A 449 -49.13 4.52 -45.64
CA ASN A 449 -49.26 3.50 -44.59
C ASN A 449 -47.90 2.86 -44.21
N ASP A 450 -46.83 3.62 -44.35
CA ASP A 450 -45.45 3.20 -44.05
C ASP A 450 -44.76 4.24 -43.15
N TYR A 451 -43.78 3.80 -42.39
CA TYR A 451 -43.07 4.61 -41.42
C TYR A 451 -41.58 4.61 -41.75
N GLN A 452 -40.90 5.67 -41.36
CA GLN A 452 -39.46 5.83 -41.51
C GLN A 452 -38.84 6.45 -40.28
N VAL A 453 -37.59 6.14 -40.00
CA VAL A 453 -36.82 6.80 -38.96
C VAL A 453 -36.19 8.08 -39.54
N ARG A 454 -36.28 9.17 -38.80
CA ARG A 454 -35.67 10.47 -39.13
C ARG A 454 -34.96 11.07 -37.92
N ALA A 455 -34.00 11.96 -38.19
CA ALA A 455 -33.47 12.85 -37.16
C ALA A 455 -34.40 14.04 -36.98
N ASP A 456 -34.70 14.39 -35.75
CA ASP A 456 -35.48 15.59 -35.42
C ASP A 456 -34.72 16.86 -35.88
N GLY A 457 -35.32 18.01 -35.89
CA GLY A 457 -34.75 19.25 -36.45
C GLY A 457 -33.36 19.60 -35.86
N THR A 458 -32.55 20.36 -36.58
CA THR A 458 -31.18 20.71 -36.21
C THR A 458 -31.01 21.42 -34.85
N LYS A 459 -32.11 21.98 -34.32
CA LYS A 459 -32.15 22.60 -32.98
C LYS A 459 -32.54 21.62 -31.86
N ASP A 460 -32.90 20.38 -32.21
CA ASP A 460 -33.25 19.38 -31.20
C ASP A 460 -31.99 18.96 -30.40
N GLY A 461 -32.06 19.03 -29.09
CA GLY A 461 -31.03 18.65 -28.15
C GLY A 461 -31.43 17.49 -27.25
N THR A 462 -32.49 16.74 -27.60
CA THR A 462 -33.06 15.70 -26.73
C THR A 462 -32.04 14.60 -26.42
N ASN A 463 -31.21 14.17 -27.38
CA ASN A 463 -30.21 13.17 -27.13
C ASN A 463 -29.06 13.71 -26.22
N ALA A 464 -28.73 15.01 -26.35
CA ALA A 464 -27.80 15.66 -25.45
C ALA A 464 -28.36 15.77 -24.01
N VAL A 465 -29.69 15.92 -23.82
CA VAL A 465 -30.32 15.81 -22.49
C VAL A 465 -30.09 14.41 -21.91
N ASN A 466 -30.36 13.37 -22.71
CA ASN A 466 -30.19 11.98 -22.26
C ASN A 466 -28.72 11.68 -21.88
N LEU A 467 -27.74 12.11 -22.69
CA LEU A 467 -26.32 11.98 -22.42
C LEU A 467 -25.91 12.72 -21.14
N SER A 468 -26.36 13.97 -20.96
CA SER A 468 -26.09 14.70 -19.71
C SER A 468 -26.73 14.02 -18.49
N SER A 469 -27.90 13.40 -18.65
CA SER A 469 -28.59 12.72 -17.55
C SER A 469 -27.81 11.51 -16.98
N LEU A 470 -26.96 10.84 -17.79
CA LEU A 470 -26.13 9.72 -17.34
C LEU A 470 -25.14 10.11 -16.26
N PHE A 471 -24.80 11.40 -16.13
CA PHE A 471 -23.88 11.86 -15.06
C PHE A 471 -24.55 11.86 -13.68
N ASN A 472 -25.86 12.06 -13.60
CA ASN A 472 -26.60 12.24 -12.35
C ASN A 472 -27.71 11.21 -12.13
N LEU A 473 -28.09 10.44 -13.16
CA LEU A 473 -29.07 9.37 -13.07
C LEU A 473 -28.42 8.03 -13.43
N ALA A 474 -28.88 6.97 -12.80
CA ALA A 474 -28.51 5.61 -13.23
C ALA A 474 -29.01 5.38 -14.66
N SER A 475 -28.24 4.65 -15.48
CA SER A 475 -28.54 4.44 -16.90
C SER A 475 -29.93 3.86 -17.15
N GLN A 476 -30.41 2.98 -16.29
CA GLN A 476 -31.76 2.41 -16.34
C GLN A 476 -32.91 3.45 -16.16
N ASN A 477 -32.59 4.58 -15.54
CA ASN A 477 -33.56 5.68 -15.31
C ASN A 477 -33.51 6.75 -16.40
N VAL A 478 -32.59 6.65 -17.35
CA VAL A 478 -32.48 7.56 -18.48
C VAL A 478 -33.40 7.06 -19.59
N SER A 479 -34.29 7.93 -20.07
CA SER A 479 -35.25 7.57 -21.13
C SER A 479 -34.50 7.28 -22.43
N SER A 480 -34.50 6.02 -22.88
CA SER A 480 -33.93 5.66 -24.17
C SER A 480 -34.82 6.17 -25.31
N THR A 481 -34.21 6.87 -26.27
CA THR A 481 -34.93 7.41 -27.46
C THR A 481 -34.92 6.45 -28.65
N ALA A 482 -33.95 5.50 -28.65
CA ALA A 482 -33.80 4.50 -29.70
C ALA A 482 -33.16 3.25 -29.09
N THR A 483 -33.07 2.16 -29.87
CA THR A 483 -32.30 0.96 -29.52
C THR A 483 -31.12 0.80 -30.47
N VAL A 484 -30.04 0.18 -30.00
CA VAL A 484 -28.86 -0.14 -30.83
C VAL A 484 -28.70 -1.65 -30.94
N LYS A 485 -28.38 -2.14 -32.13
CA LYS A 485 -28.05 -3.53 -32.39
C LYS A 485 -26.70 -3.66 -33.07
N TYR A 486 -25.94 -4.65 -32.64
CA TYR A 486 -24.70 -5.05 -33.29
C TYR A 486 -24.85 -6.45 -33.92
N ASN A 487 -24.70 -6.56 -35.24
CA ASN A 487 -24.95 -7.78 -36.01
C ASN A 487 -26.23 -8.52 -35.61
N GLY A 488 -27.32 -7.75 -35.42
CA GLY A 488 -28.65 -8.28 -35.05
C GLY A 488 -28.88 -8.48 -33.55
N THR A 489 -27.88 -8.37 -32.67
CA THR A 489 -28.02 -8.48 -31.22
C THR A 489 -28.27 -7.10 -30.59
N THR A 490 -29.34 -6.98 -29.78
CA THR A 490 -29.63 -5.75 -29.06
C THR A 490 -28.63 -5.52 -27.96
N VAL A 491 -28.09 -4.30 -27.87
CA VAL A 491 -27.19 -3.89 -26.80
C VAL A 491 -27.99 -3.53 -25.55
N ASP A 492 -27.58 -4.09 -24.44
CA ASP A 492 -28.06 -3.66 -23.14
C ASP A 492 -27.30 -2.37 -22.71
N MET A 493 -28.07 -1.29 -22.52
CA MET A 493 -27.51 -0.02 -22.03
C MET A 493 -27.25 0.00 -20.53
N ASN A 494 -27.73 -0.98 -19.78
CA ASN A 494 -27.52 -1.07 -18.35
C ASN A 494 -26.11 -1.61 -18.08
N SER A 495 -25.10 -0.77 -18.31
CA SER A 495 -23.74 -1.11 -17.95
C SER A 495 -23.65 -1.32 -16.44
N ARG A 496 -23.05 -2.43 -16.05
CA ARG A 496 -22.84 -2.76 -14.63
C ARG A 496 -21.39 -2.48 -14.15
N SER A 497 -20.59 -1.84 -14.97
CA SER A 497 -19.24 -1.44 -14.54
C SER A 497 -19.28 -0.52 -13.32
N ILE A 498 -20.31 0.33 -13.21
CA ILE A 498 -20.50 1.25 -12.07
C ILE A 498 -21.74 0.89 -11.21
N ASN A 499 -22.11 -0.39 -11.12
CA ASN A 499 -23.15 -0.91 -10.21
C ASN A 499 -24.54 -0.23 -10.31
N ASP A 500 -25.01 0.06 -11.52
CA ASP A 500 -26.34 0.68 -11.79
C ASP A 500 -26.56 2.05 -11.12
N ILE A 501 -25.50 2.78 -10.81
CA ILE A 501 -25.57 4.16 -10.28
C ILE A 501 -25.11 5.16 -11.33
N SER A 502 -25.24 6.46 -11.06
CA SER A 502 -24.74 7.51 -11.95
C SER A 502 -23.22 7.66 -11.86
N LEU A 503 -22.60 8.24 -12.90
CA LEU A 503 -21.16 8.46 -12.91
C LEU A 503 -20.69 9.31 -11.73
N ASN A 504 -21.41 10.40 -11.42
CA ASN A 504 -21.10 11.27 -10.28
C ASN A 504 -21.23 10.53 -8.93
N ALA A 505 -22.30 9.73 -8.77
CA ALA A 505 -22.49 8.95 -7.54
C ALA A 505 -21.42 7.87 -7.37
N TYR A 506 -20.98 7.23 -8.46
CA TYR A 506 -19.89 6.26 -8.43
C TYR A 506 -18.59 6.93 -7.97
N TYR A 507 -18.19 8.04 -8.60
CA TYR A 507 -16.97 8.77 -8.23
C TYR A 507 -17.01 9.24 -6.76
N GLN A 508 -18.13 9.81 -6.32
CA GLN A 508 -18.31 10.23 -4.92
C GLN A 508 -18.20 9.05 -3.95
N SER A 509 -18.73 7.88 -4.32
CA SER A 509 -18.60 6.66 -3.51
C SER A 509 -17.14 6.23 -3.38
N VAL A 510 -16.37 6.28 -4.48
CA VAL A 510 -14.93 5.94 -4.48
C VAL A 510 -14.16 6.91 -3.58
N MET A 511 -14.40 8.22 -3.69
CA MET A 511 -13.72 9.23 -2.85
C MET A 511 -14.13 9.14 -1.38
N SER A 512 -15.40 8.86 -1.10
CA SER A 512 -15.85 8.64 0.28
C SER A 512 -15.23 7.41 0.90
N GLN A 513 -15.03 6.34 0.12
CA GLN A 513 -14.32 5.14 0.59
C GLN A 513 -12.86 5.47 0.88
N LEU A 514 -12.16 6.19 -0.04
CA LEU A 514 -10.79 6.64 0.17
C LEU A 514 -10.63 7.41 1.49
N GLY A 515 -11.44 8.44 1.70
CA GLY A 515 -11.36 9.24 2.93
C GLY A 515 -11.73 8.46 4.20
N THR A 516 -12.63 7.47 4.11
CA THR A 516 -12.97 6.60 5.26
C THR A 516 -11.81 5.66 5.59
N ASP A 517 -11.19 5.06 4.59
CA ASP A 517 -10.07 4.13 4.76
C ASP A 517 -8.85 4.89 5.29
N ALA A 518 -8.52 6.06 4.73
CA ALA A 518 -7.45 6.94 5.22
C ALA A 518 -7.65 7.32 6.70
N ALA A 519 -8.84 7.81 7.07
CA ALA A 519 -9.15 8.15 8.46
C ALA A 519 -9.09 6.94 9.41
N SER A 520 -9.46 5.75 8.91
CA SER A 520 -9.33 4.50 9.69
C SER A 520 -7.88 4.13 9.95
N VAL A 521 -7.02 4.27 8.94
CA VAL A 521 -5.58 3.98 9.07
C VAL A 521 -4.90 4.99 9.98
N ASP A 522 -5.19 6.29 9.85
CA ASP A 522 -4.69 7.34 10.72
C ASP A 522 -5.02 7.08 12.20
N THR A 523 -6.26 6.67 12.48
CA THR A 523 -6.68 6.30 13.84
C THR A 523 -5.91 5.09 14.37
N LYS A 524 -5.65 4.09 13.54
CA LYS A 524 -4.92 2.87 13.94
C LYS A 524 -3.44 3.16 14.14
N GLU A 525 -2.84 3.96 13.26
CA GLU A 525 -1.44 4.38 13.37
C GLU A 525 -1.22 5.15 14.68
N SER A 526 -2.03 6.17 14.96
CA SER A 526 -1.94 6.96 16.19
C SER A 526 -2.11 6.09 17.45
N ALA A 527 -3.05 5.15 17.45
CA ALA A 527 -3.24 4.22 18.58
C ALA A 527 -2.03 3.29 18.75
N GLN A 528 -1.39 2.88 17.67
CA GLN A 528 -0.22 2.02 17.70
C GLN A 528 1.04 2.77 18.13
N ASP A 529 1.19 4.05 17.76
CA ASP A 529 2.27 4.93 18.23
C ASP A 529 2.20 5.12 19.76
N ASP A 530 1.00 5.38 20.30
CA ASP A 530 0.77 5.46 21.74
C ASP A 530 1.16 4.15 22.46
N LEU A 531 0.83 3.00 21.87
CA LEU A 531 1.17 1.69 22.44
C LEU A 531 2.69 1.44 22.42
N ILE A 532 3.37 1.74 21.32
CA ILE A 532 4.84 1.64 21.21
C ILE A 532 5.50 2.54 22.25
N THR A 533 5.04 3.76 22.40
CA THR A 533 5.56 4.70 23.40
C THR A 533 5.46 4.10 24.81
N GLN A 534 4.35 3.45 25.17
CA GLN A 534 4.21 2.76 26.45
C GLN A 534 5.20 1.59 26.62
N ILE A 535 5.38 0.79 25.56
CA ILE A 535 6.30 -0.36 25.59
C ILE A 535 7.76 0.11 25.68
N VAL A 536 8.15 1.16 24.96
CA VAL A 536 9.48 1.78 25.05
C VAL A 536 9.74 2.29 26.48
N ASN A 537 8.77 2.95 27.09
CA ASN A 537 8.86 3.39 28.48
C ASN A 537 9.01 2.20 29.44
N TRP A 538 8.28 1.12 29.23
CA TRP A 538 8.41 -0.11 30.02
C TRP A 538 9.80 -0.76 29.84
N ARG A 539 10.29 -0.91 28.61
CA ARG A 539 11.67 -1.39 28.33
C ARG A 539 12.70 -0.50 29.03
N SER A 540 12.58 0.81 28.87
CA SER A 540 13.51 1.79 29.46
C SER A 540 13.52 1.74 30.98
N SER A 541 12.37 1.51 31.62
CA SER A 541 12.29 1.39 33.09
C SER A 541 13.06 0.18 33.64
N THR A 542 13.27 -0.86 32.81
CA THR A 542 14.02 -2.06 33.20
C THR A 542 15.48 -2.00 32.75
N SER A 543 15.71 -1.65 31.47
CA SER A 543 17.03 -1.73 30.82
C SER A 543 17.78 -0.40 30.77
N GLY A 544 17.06 0.71 30.99
CA GLY A 544 17.65 2.06 30.91
C GLY A 544 18.64 2.36 32.03
N VAL A 545 19.56 3.27 31.76
CA VAL A 545 20.54 3.76 32.73
C VAL A 545 20.02 5.05 33.34
N ASP A 546 19.70 5.03 34.65
CA ASP A 546 19.44 6.26 35.42
C ASP A 546 20.75 6.86 35.95
N TRP A 547 21.10 8.04 35.47
CA TRP A 547 22.32 8.75 35.87
C TRP A 547 22.42 8.96 37.38
N ASN A 548 21.33 9.28 38.09
CA ASN A 548 21.34 9.56 39.52
C ASN A 548 21.56 8.26 40.30
N GLU A 549 20.95 7.17 39.86
CA GLU A 549 21.15 5.85 40.46
C GLU A 549 22.59 5.40 40.27
N GLU A 550 23.14 5.50 39.04
CA GLU A 550 24.53 5.10 38.76
C GLU A 550 25.56 5.96 39.50
N LEU A 551 25.35 7.28 39.63
CA LEU A 551 26.20 8.14 40.44
C LEU A 551 26.18 7.76 41.95
N THR A 552 24.99 7.38 42.45
CA THR A 552 24.85 6.91 43.84
C THR A 552 25.56 5.59 44.04
N ASN A 553 25.46 4.67 43.08
CA ASN A 553 26.15 3.39 43.04
C ASN A 553 27.66 3.60 42.97
N MET A 554 28.15 4.53 42.15
CA MET A 554 29.56 4.91 42.04
C MET A 554 30.12 5.33 43.40
N ILE A 555 29.42 6.25 44.11
CA ILE A 555 29.85 6.68 45.45
C ILE A 555 29.85 5.52 46.43
N THR A 556 28.88 4.63 46.36
CA THR A 556 28.75 3.47 47.24
C THR A 556 29.93 2.51 47.05
N PHE A 557 30.21 2.11 45.80
CA PHE A 557 31.30 1.23 45.47
C PHE A 557 32.69 1.86 45.72
N GLN A 558 32.84 3.16 45.48
CA GLN A 558 34.05 3.93 45.82
C GLN A 558 34.34 3.89 47.31
N LYS A 559 33.31 4.10 48.16
CA LYS A 559 33.47 3.99 49.62
C LYS A 559 33.78 2.56 50.06
N GLY A 560 33.12 1.57 49.45
CA GLY A 560 33.38 0.15 49.67
C GLY A 560 34.83 -0.23 49.35
N TYR A 561 35.31 0.19 48.17
CA TYR A 561 36.70 0.00 47.74
C TYR A 561 37.69 0.64 48.74
N SER A 562 37.46 1.90 49.13
CA SER A 562 38.32 2.61 50.08
C SER A 562 38.31 1.96 51.47
N ALA A 563 37.17 1.48 51.95
CA ALA A 563 37.05 0.81 53.23
C ALA A 563 37.82 -0.55 53.22
N CYS A 564 37.64 -1.36 52.19
CA CYS A 564 38.36 -2.63 52.03
C CYS A 564 39.85 -2.40 51.90
N SER A 565 40.28 -1.38 51.15
CA SER A 565 41.70 -1.03 50.99
C SER A 565 42.36 -0.60 52.31
N ARG A 566 41.69 0.24 53.13
CA ARG A 566 42.17 0.63 54.47
C ARG A 566 42.25 -0.56 55.40
N CYS A 567 41.26 -1.44 55.40
CA CYS A 567 41.32 -2.66 56.20
C CYS A 567 42.46 -3.58 55.74
N LEU A 568 42.75 -3.65 54.43
CA LEU A 568 43.86 -4.41 53.86
C LEU A 568 45.19 -3.88 54.39
N THR A 569 45.41 -2.55 54.33
CA THR A 569 46.61 -1.89 54.86
C THR A 569 46.79 -2.15 56.35
N THR A 570 45.73 -2.03 57.16
CA THR A 570 45.78 -2.31 58.60
C THR A 570 46.10 -3.76 58.91
N MET A 571 45.60 -4.69 58.11
CA MET A 571 45.93 -6.12 58.24
C MET A 571 47.37 -6.43 57.83
N ASP A 572 47.88 -5.76 56.82
CA ASP A 572 49.27 -5.87 56.37
C ASP A 572 50.24 -5.33 57.47
N GLU A 573 49.92 -4.18 58.07
CA GLU A 573 50.68 -3.64 59.24
C GLU A 573 50.63 -4.57 60.45
N MET A 574 49.51 -5.22 60.74
CA MET A 574 49.36 -6.20 61.80
C MET A 574 50.23 -7.42 61.51
N LEU A 575 50.22 -7.91 60.25
CA LEU A 575 51.05 -9.02 59.82
C LEU A 575 52.55 -8.69 59.86
N ASP A 576 52.94 -7.49 59.45
CA ASP A 576 54.34 -7.02 59.54
C ASP A 576 54.81 -6.99 60.99
N ARG A 577 54.02 -6.47 61.93
CA ARG A 577 54.32 -6.53 63.35
C ARG A 577 54.44 -7.95 63.89
N LEU A 578 53.59 -8.86 63.46
CA LEU A 578 53.55 -10.23 63.91
C LEU A 578 54.78 -11.02 63.37
N ILE A 579 55.21 -10.76 62.14
CA ILE A 579 56.32 -11.39 61.52
C ILE A 579 57.64 -10.82 62.04
N ASN A 580 57.78 -9.49 62.15
CA ASN A 580 59.03 -8.82 62.45
C ASN A 580 59.22 -8.53 63.94
N SER A 581 58.14 -8.49 64.76
CA SER A 581 58.25 -8.13 66.17
C SER A 581 58.00 -9.26 67.15
N THR A 582 57.41 -10.42 66.76
CA THR A 582 57.20 -11.57 67.64
C THR A 582 58.39 -12.52 67.69
N GLY A 583 59.47 -12.34 66.91
CA GLY A 583 60.68 -13.14 66.90
C GLY A 583 61.85 -12.60 67.72
N VAL A 584 61.67 -11.44 68.39
CA VAL A 584 62.70 -10.76 69.16
C VAL A 584 62.51 -11.02 70.69
N VAL A 585 62.63 -12.24 71.08
CA VAL A 585 62.74 -12.59 72.49
C VAL A 585 64.24 -12.89 72.78
N GLY A 586 64.99 -11.93 73.32
CA GLY A 586 66.37 -12.13 73.80
C GLY A 586 67.37 -11.09 73.34
N ARG A 587 67.11 -9.79 73.68
CA ARG A 587 68.18 -8.80 73.84
C ARG A 587 67.93 -8.04 75.12
#